data_4875e562e139b77995acbb2f29a46a7b
#
_entry.id   4875e562e139b77995acbb2f29a46a7b
#
_cell.length_a   1.000
_cell.length_b   1.000
_cell.length_c   1.000
_cell.angle_alpha   90.00
_cell.angle_beta   90.00
_cell.angle_gamma   90.00
#
_symmetry.space_group_name_H-M   'P 1'
#
loop_
_entity.id
_entity.type
_entity.pdbx_description
1 polymer ?
#
loop_
_entity_poly.entity_id
_entity_poly.type
_entity_poly.pdbx_seq_one_letter_code
_entity_poly.pdbx_strand_id
1 'polypeptide(L)'
;VKKYYLLALLSALLLWVGWPPIPYTSPLLLIAFVPLLIAIEKIILFEKSKSGSKVFLVASVTAVVWNTASIYWVYNAISAVMPAYIAIFISLIPFGLAALLMAFAFRLYYQLRKRYSIIISLFGLVCFWIAYEYLHQTWELAFPWMTLGNGFASTHQLIQWYEYTGVYGGSLWIWFCNIALFLLVRKKLVYPSFRLTFRQTLGFLLLILIPTISSLIRYFTYEERENPSHMVVVQPNIDPYAKWSMPIEQQVENLIRLSKEQAQPNTEFFLWPESAIPERPPGVNEEEIRGNENYLNIQHFLNDYKNGNVLSGIESMLIYDSLETSSARKFVDIDKYYDVFNAAVLIDNSSKVQFYHKSKLVPGVEQTPFASLSFLKPLFAAFGGSTGSYGRQDKPSVFYAESGIGAAPVICYESIWGNYVAAYIKQGAQFIAVVTNDGWWGDTSGKSQHLQYAKLRAIENRRWVARSANTGISAFINQRGDVTKKSTWWTATALSENINLNEEITFYTATGDYLAYISSFGAAIYFVLLIGTIKRTNKKAATI
;
A
#
# COMPACT_ATOMS: atom_id res chain seq x y z
N VAL A 1 -21.54 -25.42 16.24
CA VAL A 1 -21.47 -24.20 15.41
C VAL A 1 -20.84 -23.06 16.20
N LYS A 2 -21.30 -22.67 17.42
CA LYS A 2 -20.75 -21.57 18.25
C LYS A 2 -19.24 -21.66 18.45
N LYS A 3 -18.68 -22.86 18.68
CA LYS A 3 -17.24 -23.07 18.89
C LYS A 3 -16.37 -22.71 17.66
N TYR A 4 -16.89 -22.85 16.44
CA TYR A 4 -16.16 -22.47 15.22
C TYR A 4 -16.04 -20.95 15.07
N TYR A 5 -17.12 -20.23 15.40
CA TYR A 5 -17.08 -18.76 15.39
C TYR A 5 -16.17 -18.18 16.47
N LEU A 6 -16.09 -18.80 17.65
CA LEU A 6 -15.12 -18.38 18.67
C LEU A 6 -13.67 -18.50 18.19
N LEU A 7 -13.34 -19.58 17.48
CA LEU A 7 -12.02 -19.77 16.90
C LEU A 7 -11.76 -18.77 15.74
N ALA A 8 -12.79 -18.47 14.94
CA ALA A 8 -12.72 -17.45 13.90
C ALA A 8 -12.46 -16.05 14.47
N LEU A 9 -13.17 -15.68 15.54
CA LEU A 9 -12.98 -14.40 16.23
C LEU A 9 -11.62 -14.33 16.92
N LEU A 10 -11.14 -15.43 17.48
CA LEU A 10 -9.77 -15.49 18.04
C LEU A 10 -8.71 -15.25 16.96
N SER A 11 -8.87 -15.85 15.77
CA SER A 11 -7.98 -15.56 14.63
C SER A 11 -8.05 -14.09 14.23
N ALA A 12 -9.25 -13.53 14.12
CA ALA A 12 -9.43 -12.12 13.78
C ALA A 12 -8.76 -11.19 14.80
N LEU A 13 -8.89 -11.49 16.09
CA LEU A 13 -8.26 -10.76 17.17
C LEU A 13 -6.72 -10.83 17.08
N LEU A 14 -6.15 -12.00 16.86
CA LEU A 14 -4.70 -12.18 16.73
C LEU A 14 -4.16 -11.45 15.49
N LEU A 15 -4.88 -11.49 14.37
CA LEU A 15 -4.55 -10.76 13.15
C LEU A 15 -4.59 -9.24 13.38
N TRP A 16 -5.62 -8.73 14.06
CA TRP A 16 -5.76 -7.31 14.34
C TRP A 16 -4.70 -6.81 15.33
N VAL A 17 -4.47 -7.52 16.43
CA VAL A 17 -3.44 -7.14 17.42
C VAL A 17 -2.04 -7.23 16.82
N GLY A 18 -1.78 -8.19 15.92
CA GLY A 18 -0.51 -8.30 15.19
C GLY A 18 -0.35 -7.29 14.05
N TRP A 19 -1.39 -6.49 13.74
CA TRP A 19 -1.35 -5.55 12.60
C TRP A 19 -0.81 -4.17 12.99
N PRO A 20 -0.09 -3.47 12.07
CA PRO A 20 0.30 -2.09 12.30
C PRO A 20 -0.92 -1.19 12.62
N PRO A 21 -0.76 -0.16 13.46
CA PRO A 21 0.51 0.36 13.97
C PRO A 21 0.92 -0.15 15.36
N ILE A 22 0.29 -1.23 15.88
CA ILE A 22 0.60 -1.75 17.21
C ILE A 22 2.05 -2.23 17.24
N PRO A 23 2.91 -1.64 18.09
CA PRO A 23 4.34 -1.95 18.07
C PRO A 23 4.61 -3.34 18.67
N TYR A 24 5.63 -4.04 18.16
CA TYR A 24 6.17 -5.31 18.66
C TYR A 24 5.21 -6.51 18.66
N THR A 25 4.00 -6.39 18.13
CA THR A 25 2.98 -7.46 18.12
C THR A 25 2.95 -8.26 16.83
N SER A 26 3.61 -7.82 15.78
CA SER A 26 3.62 -8.49 14.46
C SER A 26 3.98 -9.99 14.51
N PRO A 27 4.83 -10.51 15.44
CA PRO A 27 5.07 -11.95 15.56
C PRO A 27 3.81 -12.78 15.82
N LEU A 28 2.73 -12.19 16.36
CA LEU A 28 1.45 -12.88 16.51
C LEU A 28 0.87 -13.33 15.16
N LEU A 29 1.19 -12.66 14.07
CA LEU A 29 0.76 -13.06 12.73
C LEU A 29 1.24 -14.45 12.34
N LEU A 30 2.38 -14.90 12.88
CA LEU A 30 2.95 -16.24 12.61
C LEU A 30 2.08 -17.40 13.14
N ILE A 31 1.13 -17.10 14.03
CA ILE A 31 0.21 -18.08 14.62
C ILE A 31 -1.27 -17.73 14.45
N ALA A 32 -1.57 -16.54 13.89
CA ALA A 32 -2.91 -15.94 13.92
C ALA A 32 -3.98 -16.71 13.14
N PHE A 33 -3.59 -17.45 12.10
CA PHE A 33 -4.52 -18.29 11.33
C PHE A 33 -4.73 -19.69 11.92
N VAL A 34 -3.95 -20.10 12.91
CA VAL A 34 -4.06 -21.45 13.49
C VAL A 34 -5.45 -21.74 14.06
N PRO A 35 -6.10 -20.85 14.85
CA PRO A 35 -7.47 -21.09 15.33
C PRO A 35 -8.48 -21.26 14.18
N LEU A 36 -8.39 -20.45 13.12
CA LEU A 36 -9.26 -20.55 11.94
C LEU A 36 -9.04 -21.90 11.22
N LEU A 37 -7.78 -22.29 10.99
CA LEU A 37 -7.45 -23.56 10.34
C LEU A 37 -7.96 -24.75 11.16
N ILE A 38 -7.90 -24.69 12.50
CA ILE A 38 -8.48 -25.70 13.39
C ILE A 38 -10.01 -25.74 13.26
N ALA A 39 -10.68 -24.59 13.20
CA ALA A 39 -12.12 -24.51 13.01
C ALA A 39 -12.52 -25.14 11.67
N ILE A 40 -11.82 -24.81 10.60
CA ILE A 40 -12.04 -25.35 9.25
C ILE A 40 -11.82 -26.86 9.22
N GLU A 41 -10.73 -27.36 9.81
CA GLU A 41 -10.45 -28.80 9.86
C GLU A 41 -11.54 -29.57 10.64
N LYS A 42 -12.01 -29.03 11.78
CA LYS A 42 -13.14 -29.63 12.51
C LYS A 42 -14.44 -29.64 11.69
N ILE A 43 -14.72 -28.60 10.92
CA ILE A 43 -15.86 -28.57 9.99
C ILE A 43 -15.71 -29.66 8.94
N ILE A 44 -14.52 -29.83 8.36
CA ILE A 44 -14.26 -30.85 7.34
C ILE A 44 -14.44 -32.26 7.89
N LEU A 45 -13.96 -32.52 9.11
CA LEU A 45 -13.98 -33.86 9.71
C LEU A 45 -15.34 -34.26 10.30
N PHE A 46 -16.05 -33.32 10.92
CA PHE A 46 -17.22 -33.64 11.76
C PHE A 46 -18.56 -33.16 11.20
N GLU A 47 -18.58 -32.21 10.27
CA GLU A 47 -19.83 -31.68 9.74
C GLU A 47 -20.25 -32.40 8.46
N LYS A 48 -21.41 -33.08 8.51
CA LYS A 48 -21.92 -33.88 7.38
C LYS A 48 -22.66 -33.05 6.33
N SER A 49 -23.22 -31.88 6.69
CA SER A 49 -24.06 -31.07 5.83
C SER A 49 -23.52 -29.64 5.67
N LYS A 50 -23.54 -29.13 4.42
CA LYS A 50 -23.18 -27.77 4.05
C LYS A 50 -21.77 -27.34 4.54
N SER A 51 -20.83 -28.29 4.70
CA SER A 51 -19.48 -28.04 5.25
C SER A 51 -18.75 -26.94 4.50
N GLY A 52 -18.84 -26.91 3.17
CA GLY A 52 -18.19 -25.86 2.37
C GLY A 52 -18.76 -24.46 2.58
N SER A 53 -20.07 -24.33 2.80
CA SER A 53 -20.69 -23.04 3.15
C SER A 53 -20.30 -22.61 4.57
N LYS A 54 -20.19 -23.56 5.51
CA LYS A 54 -19.70 -23.28 6.87
C LYS A 54 -18.25 -22.82 6.87
N VAL A 55 -17.37 -23.45 6.06
CA VAL A 55 -15.97 -23.02 5.88
C VAL A 55 -15.92 -21.59 5.35
N PHE A 56 -16.66 -21.30 4.28
CA PHE A 56 -16.73 -19.97 3.72
C PHE A 56 -17.20 -18.92 4.74
N LEU A 57 -18.27 -19.23 5.48
CA LEU A 57 -18.84 -18.30 6.45
C LEU A 57 -17.91 -18.03 7.64
N VAL A 58 -17.26 -19.07 8.18
CA VAL A 58 -16.30 -18.93 9.29
C VAL A 58 -15.06 -18.11 8.85
N ALA A 59 -14.56 -18.35 7.63
CA ALA A 59 -13.48 -17.57 7.06
C ALA A 59 -13.91 -16.11 6.79
N SER A 60 -15.14 -15.89 6.29
CA SER A 60 -15.70 -14.54 6.10
C SER A 60 -15.78 -13.76 7.40
N VAL A 61 -16.24 -14.40 8.49
CA VAL A 61 -16.28 -13.74 9.82
C VAL A 61 -14.89 -13.31 10.27
N THR A 62 -13.89 -14.19 10.14
CA THR A 62 -12.49 -13.82 10.46
C THR A 62 -12.03 -12.61 9.64
N ALA A 63 -12.21 -12.67 8.33
CA ALA A 63 -11.71 -11.65 7.42
C ALA A 63 -12.45 -10.30 7.58
N VAL A 64 -13.79 -10.30 7.71
CA VAL A 64 -14.58 -9.07 7.91
C VAL A 64 -14.19 -8.39 9.22
N VAL A 65 -14.11 -9.15 10.33
CA VAL A 65 -13.75 -8.57 11.63
C VAL A 65 -12.32 -8.01 11.60
N TRP A 66 -11.38 -8.75 11.05
CA TRP A 66 -9.99 -8.28 10.91
C TRP A 66 -9.88 -7.04 10.02
N ASN A 67 -10.45 -7.05 8.81
CA ASN A 67 -10.40 -5.90 7.91
C ASN A 67 -11.04 -4.67 8.54
N THR A 68 -12.28 -4.80 9.04
CA THR A 68 -12.98 -3.66 9.65
C THR A 68 -12.18 -3.08 10.82
N ALA A 69 -11.64 -3.92 11.71
CA ALA A 69 -10.86 -3.46 12.84
C ALA A 69 -9.53 -2.79 12.43
N SER A 70 -8.91 -3.23 11.32
CA SER A 70 -7.62 -2.71 10.87
C SER A 70 -7.72 -1.46 10.01
N ILE A 71 -8.81 -1.31 9.23
CA ILE A 71 -8.96 -0.22 8.26
C ILE A 71 -10.24 0.61 8.49
N TYR A 72 -10.77 0.66 9.74
CA TYR A 72 -11.97 1.44 10.09
C TYR A 72 -11.87 2.92 9.70
N TRP A 73 -10.65 3.44 9.60
CA TRP A 73 -10.38 4.82 9.20
C TRP A 73 -10.90 5.17 7.80
N VAL A 74 -11.11 4.18 6.93
CA VAL A 74 -11.77 4.38 5.62
C VAL A 74 -13.19 4.93 5.82
N TYR A 75 -13.93 4.40 6.81
CA TYR A 75 -15.24 4.96 7.17
C TYR A 75 -15.13 6.42 7.62
N ASN A 76 -14.13 6.75 8.44
CA ASN A 76 -13.92 8.12 8.90
C ASN A 76 -13.67 9.09 7.73
N ALA A 77 -12.81 8.68 6.78
CA ALA A 77 -12.55 9.48 5.58
C ALA A 77 -13.81 9.74 4.76
N ILE A 78 -14.66 8.74 4.57
CA ILE A 78 -15.89 8.87 3.80
C ILE A 78 -16.94 9.68 4.57
N SER A 79 -17.09 9.47 5.89
CA SER A 79 -18.08 10.16 6.72
C SER A 79 -17.77 11.65 6.93
N ALA A 80 -16.54 12.07 6.66
CA ALA A 80 -16.17 13.48 6.70
C ALA A 80 -16.76 14.30 5.54
N VAL A 81 -17.09 13.63 4.40
CA VAL A 81 -17.60 14.27 3.18
C VAL A 81 -19.02 13.83 2.81
N MET A 82 -19.57 12.83 3.51
CA MET A 82 -20.88 12.25 3.20
C MET A 82 -21.70 11.97 4.47
N PRO A 83 -23.04 11.92 4.35
CA PRO A 83 -23.90 11.48 5.45
C PRO A 83 -23.51 10.09 5.96
N ALA A 84 -23.55 9.90 7.29
CA ALA A 84 -23.06 8.68 7.94
C ALA A 84 -23.67 7.37 7.39
N TYR A 85 -24.97 7.38 7.03
CA TYR A 85 -25.63 6.19 6.47
C TYR A 85 -25.07 5.81 5.08
N ILE A 86 -24.71 6.79 4.24
CA ILE A 86 -24.06 6.55 2.94
C ILE A 86 -22.62 6.05 3.18
N ALA A 87 -21.89 6.69 4.09
CA ALA A 87 -20.53 6.30 4.44
C ALA A 87 -20.43 4.84 4.91
N ILE A 88 -21.40 4.34 5.68
CA ILE A 88 -21.47 2.94 6.09
C ILE A 88 -21.55 2.02 4.86
N PHE A 89 -22.48 2.29 3.92
CA PHE A 89 -22.64 1.45 2.73
C PHE A 89 -21.40 1.44 1.84
N ILE A 90 -20.77 2.59 1.61
CA ILE A 90 -19.55 2.67 0.80
C ILE A 90 -18.40 1.92 1.48
N SER A 91 -18.26 2.04 2.80
CA SER A 91 -17.22 1.36 3.56
C SER A 91 -17.34 -0.17 3.54
N LEU A 92 -18.53 -0.71 3.28
CA LEU A 92 -18.71 -2.15 3.09
C LEU A 92 -17.93 -2.69 1.86
N ILE A 93 -17.61 -1.84 0.87
CA ILE A 93 -16.84 -2.27 -0.29
C ILE A 93 -15.41 -2.65 0.12
N PRO A 94 -14.56 -1.76 0.65
CA PRO A 94 -13.21 -2.13 1.07
C PRO A 94 -13.20 -3.15 2.21
N PHE A 95 -14.16 -3.10 3.16
CA PHE A 95 -14.21 -4.05 4.27
C PHE A 95 -14.67 -5.43 3.84
N GLY A 96 -15.75 -5.51 3.04
CA GLY A 96 -16.42 -6.75 2.68
C GLY A 96 -15.82 -7.43 1.46
N LEU A 97 -15.50 -6.69 0.39
CA LEU A 97 -15.01 -7.28 -0.85
C LEU A 97 -13.67 -8.02 -0.66
N ALA A 98 -12.70 -7.36 -0.01
CA ALA A 98 -11.44 -8.01 0.35
C ALA A 98 -11.68 -9.24 1.23
N ALA A 99 -12.55 -9.14 2.24
CA ALA A 99 -12.90 -10.25 3.12
C ALA A 99 -13.56 -11.43 2.38
N LEU A 100 -14.42 -11.16 1.39
CA LEU A 100 -15.03 -12.21 0.57
C LEU A 100 -14.00 -12.92 -0.32
N LEU A 101 -13.06 -12.19 -0.89
CA LEU A 101 -11.96 -12.76 -1.69
C LEU A 101 -11.04 -13.63 -0.82
N MET A 102 -10.70 -13.17 0.40
CA MET A 102 -9.97 -13.96 1.40
C MET A 102 -10.72 -15.25 1.76
N ALA A 103 -12.01 -15.15 2.06
CA ALA A 103 -12.86 -16.31 2.39
C ALA A 103 -12.99 -17.27 1.20
N PHE A 104 -12.96 -16.75 -0.03
CA PHE A 104 -13.01 -17.59 -1.23
C PHE A 104 -11.76 -18.46 -1.37
N ALA A 105 -10.57 -17.97 -1.00
CA ALA A 105 -9.36 -18.80 -0.95
C ALA A 105 -9.54 -20.01 -0.03
N PHE A 106 -10.17 -19.83 1.15
CA PHE A 106 -10.50 -20.96 2.05
C PHE A 106 -11.60 -21.89 1.47
N ARG A 107 -12.52 -21.34 0.69
CA ARG A 107 -13.52 -22.15 -0.01
C ARG A 107 -12.87 -23.05 -1.07
N LEU A 108 -11.89 -22.53 -1.81
CA LEU A 108 -11.10 -23.30 -2.76
C LEU A 108 -10.23 -24.34 -2.05
N TYR A 109 -9.60 -24.01 -0.94
CA TYR A 109 -8.89 -24.94 -0.08
C TYR A 109 -9.79 -26.11 0.35
N TYR A 110 -11.02 -25.84 0.80
CA TYR A 110 -11.99 -26.88 1.13
C TYR A 110 -12.26 -27.83 -0.06
N GLN A 111 -12.38 -27.29 -1.28
CA GLN A 111 -12.58 -28.12 -2.47
C GLN A 111 -11.36 -29.01 -2.79
N LEU A 112 -10.14 -28.49 -2.60
CA LEU A 112 -8.92 -29.30 -2.70
C LEU A 112 -8.89 -30.38 -1.63
N ARG A 113 -9.22 -30.05 -0.39
CA ARG A 113 -9.21 -30.97 0.77
C ARG A 113 -10.12 -32.18 0.60
N LYS A 114 -11.18 -32.05 -0.17
CA LYS A 114 -12.08 -33.18 -0.53
C LYS A 114 -11.46 -34.16 -1.52
N ARG A 115 -10.41 -33.79 -2.22
CA ARG A 115 -9.88 -34.53 -3.36
C ARG A 115 -8.41 -34.90 -3.23
N TYR A 116 -7.66 -34.13 -2.49
CA TYR A 116 -6.22 -34.26 -2.35
C TYR A 116 -5.79 -34.35 -0.89
N SER A 117 -4.54 -34.75 -0.67
CA SER A 117 -3.93 -34.76 0.65
C SER A 117 -3.94 -33.38 1.30
N ILE A 118 -3.81 -33.34 2.62
CA ILE A 118 -3.80 -32.08 3.37
C ILE A 118 -2.63 -31.17 2.93
N ILE A 119 -1.46 -31.74 2.67
CA ILE A 119 -0.26 -30.99 2.26
C ILE A 119 -0.50 -30.29 0.91
N ILE A 120 -0.95 -31.03 -0.10
CA ILE A 120 -1.27 -30.48 -1.43
C ILE A 120 -2.31 -29.36 -1.30
N SER A 121 -3.33 -29.58 -0.46
CA SER A 121 -4.41 -28.59 -0.28
C SER A 121 -3.94 -27.33 0.44
N LEU A 122 -3.03 -27.43 1.40
CA LEU A 122 -2.45 -26.28 2.11
C LEU A 122 -1.53 -25.46 1.20
N PHE A 123 -0.73 -26.12 0.33
CA PHE A 123 0.01 -25.39 -0.70
C PHE A 123 -0.93 -24.67 -1.66
N GLY A 124 -2.03 -25.31 -2.06
CA GLY A 124 -3.07 -24.65 -2.86
C GLY A 124 -3.69 -23.43 -2.16
N LEU A 125 -3.93 -23.50 -0.83
CA LEU A 125 -4.39 -22.36 -0.05
C LEU A 125 -3.42 -21.18 -0.12
N VAL A 126 -2.11 -21.45 0.06
CA VAL A 126 -1.08 -20.41 -0.02
C VAL A 126 -1.07 -19.78 -1.42
N CYS A 127 -1.10 -20.58 -2.47
CA CYS A 127 -1.15 -20.07 -3.85
C CYS A 127 -2.39 -19.20 -4.08
N PHE A 128 -3.58 -19.64 -3.66
CA PHE A 128 -4.82 -18.86 -3.80
C PHE A 128 -4.79 -17.57 -2.99
N TRP A 129 -4.20 -17.59 -1.79
CA TRP A 129 -4.09 -16.40 -0.97
C TRP A 129 -3.15 -15.36 -1.58
N ILE A 130 -1.95 -15.76 -1.99
CA ILE A 130 -1.00 -14.83 -2.63
C ILE A 130 -1.55 -14.31 -3.97
N ALA A 131 -2.22 -15.17 -4.74
CA ALA A 131 -2.89 -14.74 -5.98
C ALA A 131 -4.00 -13.72 -5.72
N TYR A 132 -4.75 -13.87 -4.61
CA TYR A 132 -5.71 -12.85 -4.16
C TYR A 132 -5.01 -11.53 -3.80
N GLU A 133 -3.93 -11.56 -3.01
CA GLU A 133 -3.18 -10.35 -2.66
C GLU A 133 -2.66 -9.63 -3.90
N TYR A 134 -2.16 -10.39 -4.89
CA TYR A 134 -1.69 -9.83 -6.15
C TYR A 134 -2.83 -9.27 -7.02
N LEU A 135 -3.94 -9.99 -7.14
CA LEU A 135 -5.14 -9.49 -7.83
C LEU A 135 -5.60 -8.17 -7.22
N HIS A 136 -5.57 -8.09 -5.88
CA HIS A 136 -6.07 -6.92 -5.15
C HIS A 136 -5.18 -5.67 -5.26
N GLN A 137 -4.04 -5.76 -5.93
CA GLN A 137 -3.22 -4.61 -6.31
C GLN A 137 -3.23 -4.28 -7.82
N THR A 138 -3.88 -5.12 -8.66
CA THR A 138 -3.78 -5.00 -10.13
C THR A 138 -5.09 -4.68 -10.84
N TRP A 139 -6.23 -4.70 -10.17
CA TRP A 139 -7.54 -4.41 -10.73
C TRP A 139 -8.03 -2.99 -10.40
N GLU A 140 -9.20 -2.58 -10.93
CA GLU A 140 -9.71 -1.22 -10.75
C GLU A 140 -10.17 -0.87 -9.32
N LEU A 141 -10.42 -1.87 -8.47
CA LEU A 141 -10.67 -1.70 -7.03
C LEU A 141 -9.42 -2.07 -6.21
N ALA A 142 -8.24 -1.74 -6.72
CA ALA A 142 -6.99 -2.06 -6.07
C ALA A 142 -6.92 -1.42 -4.68
N PHE A 143 -6.65 -2.25 -3.65
CA PHE A 143 -6.46 -1.81 -2.27
C PHE A 143 -5.51 -2.77 -1.54
N PRO A 144 -4.19 -2.78 -1.86
CA PRO A 144 -3.22 -3.73 -1.32
C PRO A 144 -2.81 -3.43 0.14
N TRP A 145 -3.63 -2.70 0.88
CA TRP A 145 -3.35 -2.29 2.26
C TRP A 145 -3.19 -3.48 3.20
N MET A 146 -3.99 -4.53 2.99
CA MET A 146 -4.08 -5.72 3.85
C MET A 146 -3.23 -6.90 3.35
N THR A 147 -2.23 -6.68 2.48
CA THR A 147 -1.23 -7.70 2.13
C THR A 147 -0.50 -8.15 3.38
N LEU A 148 -0.49 -9.45 3.70
CA LEU A 148 -0.03 -9.98 4.99
C LEU A 148 1.39 -9.55 5.36
N GLY A 149 2.29 -9.48 4.38
CA GLY A 149 3.66 -9.03 4.60
C GLY A 149 3.77 -7.59 5.10
N ASN A 150 2.79 -6.73 4.84
CA ASN A 150 2.73 -5.38 5.41
C ASN A 150 2.60 -5.41 6.94
N GLY A 151 2.10 -6.51 7.50
CA GLY A 151 1.93 -6.68 8.94
C GLY A 151 3.21 -6.56 9.76
N PHE A 152 4.38 -6.80 9.15
CA PHE A 152 5.67 -6.66 9.83
C PHE A 152 6.27 -5.24 9.79
N ALA A 153 5.59 -4.27 9.19
CA ALA A 153 6.10 -2.90 9.07
C ALA A 153 6.44 -2.26 10.43
N SER A 154 5.68 -2.59 11.50
CA SER A 154 5.95 -2.11 12.87
C SER A 154 7.17 -2.77 13.53
N THR A 155 7.64 -3.90 13.02
CA THR A 155 8.81 -4.66 13.49
C THR A 155 9.80 -4.90 12.36
N HIS A 156 10.11 -3.84 11.63
CA HIS A 156 10.93 -3.86 10.41
C HIS A 156 12.32 -4.49 10.60
N GLN A 157 12.84 -4.54 11.82
CA GLN A 157 14.09 -5.21 12.14
C GLN A 157 14.05 -6.71 11.82
N LEU A 158 12.86 -7.33 11.83
CA LEU A 158 12.68 -8.76 11.58
C LEU A 158 12.52 -9.14 10.10
N ILE A 159 12.54 -8.14 9.20
CA ILE A 159 12.21 -8.32 7.78
C ILE A 159 13.22 -7.68 6.82
N GLN A 160 14.48 -7.52 7.23
CA GLN A 160 15.50 -6.93 6.37
C GLN A 160 15.70 -7.69 5.06
N TRP A 161 15.39 -8.99 5.05
CA TRP A 161 15.40 -9.83 3.86
C TRP A 161 14.30 -9.51 2.82
N TYR A 162 13.42 -8.51 3.09
CA TYR A 162 12.53 -7.97 2.05
C TYR A 162 13.30 -7.34 0.88
N GLU A 163 14.56 -6.97 1.06
CA GLU A 163 15.43 -6.59 -0.06
C GLU A 163 15.59 -7.68 -1.13
N TYR A 164 15.22 -8.93 -0.80
CA TYR A 164 15.21 -10.07 -1.73
C TYR A 164 13.80 -10.45 -2.19
N THR A 165 12.80 -10.35 -1.35
CA THR A 165 11.49 -10.99 -1.57
C THR A 165 10.32 -10.02 -1.65
N GLY A 166 10.52 -8.77 -1.25
CA GLY A 166 9.42 -7.84 -0.99
C GLY A 166 8.44 -8.35 0.06
N VAL A 167 7.30 -7.72 0.16
CA VAL A 167 6.24 -8.06 1.13
C VAL A 167 5.67 -9.47 0.93
N TYR A 168 5.71 -10.01 -0.28
CA TYR A 168 5.18 -11.35 -0.55
C TYR A 168 5.97 -12.46 0.14
N GLY A 169 7.28 -12.25 0.37
CA GLY A 169 8.06 -13.14 1.23
C GLY A 169 7.53 -13.18 2.65
N GLY A 170 7.12 -12.02 3.19
CA GLY A 170 6.47 -11.92 4.49
C GLY A 170 5.14 -12.66 4.55
N SER A 171 4.31 -12.52 3.51
CA SER A 171 3.04 -13.27 3.39
C SER A 171 3.29 -14.78 3.38
N LEU A 172 4.29 -15.26 2.64
CA LEU A 172 4.68 -16.67 2.61
C LEU A 172 5.20 -17.15 3.98
N TRP A 173 6.04 -16.36 4.65
CA TRP A 173 6.57 -16.71 5.97
C TRP A 173 5.46 -16.85 7.01
N ILE A 174 4.51 -15.93 7.04
CA ILE A 174 3.32 -16.00 7.88
C ILE A 174 2.56 -17.31 7.60
N TRP A 175 2.28 -17.62 6.33
CA TRP A 175 1.55 -18.83 5.97
C TRP A 175 2.30 -20.10 6.36
N PHE A 176 3.59 -20.19 6.10
CA PHE A 176 4.37 -21.40 6.43
C PHE A 176 4.43 -21.64 7.94
N CYS A 177 4.59 -20.60 8.75
CA CYS A 177 4.55 -20.73 10.22
C CYS A 177 3.18 -21.19 10.72
N ASN A 178 2.10 -20.55 10.22
CA ASN A 178 0.73 -20.95 10.59
C ASN A 178 0.42 -22.40 10.19
N ILE A 179 0.81 -22.82 8.98
CA ILE A 179 0.61 -24.18 8.49
C ILE A 179 1.42 -25.18 9.30
N ALA A 180 2.69 -24.89 9.58
CA ALA A 180 3.53 -25.77 10.37
C ALA A 180 2.95 -26.00 11.77
N LEU A 181 2.58 -24.94 12.48
CA LEU A 181 1.96 -25.02 13.79
C LEU A 181 0.59 -25.71 13.73
N PHE A 182 -0.23 -25.37 12.75
CA PHE A 182 -1.53 -26.05 12.53
C PHE A 182 -1.36 -27.55 12.35
N LEU A 183 -0.40 -28.02 11.55
CA LEU A 183 -0.17 -29.45 11.33
C LEU A 183 0.26 -30.17 12.61
N LEU A 184 1.06 -29.54 13.47
CA LEU A 184 1.45 -30.07 14.78
C LEU A 184 0.23 -30.20 15.72
N VAL A 185 -0.57 -29.12 15.83
CA VAL A 185 -1.78 -29.11 16.65
C VAL A 185 -2.82 -30.12 16.12
N ARG A 186 -3.00 -30.19 14.80
CA ARG A 186 -3.90 -31.14 14.15
C ARG A 186 -3.56 -32.57 14.46
N LYS A 187 -2.27 -32.96 14.45
CA LYS A 187 -1.83 -34.29 14.82
C LYS A 187 -2.29 -34.67 16.22
N LYS A 188 -2.20 -33.76 17.19
CA LYS A 188 -2.68 -34.00 18.57
C LYS A 188 -4.21 -34.11 18.64
N LEU A 189 -4.93 -33.34 17.80
CA LEU A 189 -6.40 -33.42 17.73
C LEU A 189 -6.90 -34.75 17.15
N VAL A 190 -6.21 -35.31 16.16
CA VAL A 190 -6.57 -36.56 15.50
C VAL A 190 -6.07 -37.77 16.29
N TYR A 191 -4.90 -37.67 16.91
CA TYR A 191 -4.22 -38.67 17.69
C TYR A 191 -3.92 -38.15 19.10
N PRO A 192 -4.81 -38.32 20.10
CA PRO A 192 -4.63 -37.75 21.45
C PRO A 192 -3.35 -38.18 22.15
N SER A 193 -2.85 -39.40 21.87
CA SER A 193 -1.57 -39.92 22.38
C SER A 193 -0.33 -39.35 21.69
N PHE A 194 -0.49 -38.54 20.61
CA PHE A 194 0.62 -37.97 19.88
C PHE A 194 1.45 -37.02 20.77
N ARG A 195 2.75 -37.28 20.81
CA ARG A 195 3.75 -36.42 21.48
C ARG A 195 4.60 -35.75 20.42
N LEU A 196 4.84 -34.46 20.61
CA LEU A 196 5.76 -33.71 19.75
C LEU A 196 7.17 -34.30 19.90
N THR A 197 7.79 -34.60 18.76
CA THR A 197 9.19 -35.02 18.75
C THR A 197 10.12 -33.78 18.74
N PHE A 198 11.33 -33.94 19.26
CA PHE A 198 12.35 -32.90 19.21
C PHE A 198 12.55 -32.35 17.77
N ARG A 199 12.60 -33.23 16.77
CA ARG A 199 12.77 -32.84 15.36
C ARG A 199 11.64 -31.94 14.85
N GLN A 200 10.39 -32.20 15.24
CA GLN A 200 9.23 -31.39 14.83
C GLN A 200 9.24 -30.01 15.49
N THR A 201 9.54 -29.97 16.78
CA THR A 201 9.69 -28.72 17.52
C THR A 201 10.84 -27.89 16.96
N LEU A 202 12.00 -28.51 16.75
CA LEU A 202 13.17 -27.86 16.16
C LEU A 202 12.86 -27.32 14.76
N GLY A 203 12.20 -28.11 13.89
CA GLY A 203 11.84 -27.66 12.54
C GLY A 203 10.90 -26.44 12.55
N PHE A 204 9.94 -26.39 13.46
CA PHE A 204 9.08 -25.23 13.63
C PHE A 204 9.85 -24.01 14.16
N LEU A 205 10.71 -24.21 15.15
CA LEU A 205 11.56 -23.11 15.67
C LEU A 205 12.51 -22.57 14.61
N LEU A 206 13.14 -23.44 13.82
CA LEU A 206 14.04 -23.00 12.74
C LEU A 206 13.30 -22.19 11.66
N LEU A 207 12.06 -22.52 11.35
CA LEU A 207 11.21 -21.76 10.41
C LEU A 207 10.98 -20.31 10.89
N ILE A 208 10.93 -20.08 12.19
CA ILE A 208 10.81 -18.75 12.78
C ILE A 208 12.20 -18.10 12.94
N LEU A 209 13.16 -18.83 13.53
CA LEU A 209 14.43 -18.27 13.97
C LEU A 209 15.37 -17.95 12.80
N ILE A 210 15.39 -18.75 11.72
CA ILE A 210 16.31 -18.49 10.60
C ILE A 210 15.99 -17.14 9.93
N PRO A 211 14.75 -16.84 9.50
CA PRO A 211 14.45 -15.52 8.92
C PRO A 211 14.64 -14.38 9.92
N THR A 212 14.31 -14.60 11.20
CA THR A 212 14.47 -13.60 12.25
C THR A 212 15.94 -13.28 12.50
N ILE A 213 16.78 -14.29 12.71
CA ILE A 213 18.22 -14.11 13.00
C ILE A 213 18.92 -13.52 11.78
N SER A 214 18.67 -14.03 10.58
CA SER A 214 19.27 -13.47 9.35
C SER A 214 18.90 -11.99 9.17
N SER A 215 17.65 -11.64 9.47
CA SER A 215 17.19 -10.25 9.42
C SER A 215 17.91 -9.38 10.45
N LEU A 216 18.01 -9.84 11.70
CA LEU A 216 18.71 -9.09 12.76
C LEU A 216 20.20 -8.93 12.45
N ILE A 217 20.86 -9.98 11.96
CA ILE A 217 22.25 -9.88 11.50
C ILE A 217 22.34 -8.79 10.44
N ARG A 218 21.52 -8.86 9.39
CA ARG A 218 21.51 -7.87 8.32
C ARG A 218 21.23 -6.45 8.83
N TYR A 219 20.28 -6.30 9.77
CA TYR A 219 19.93 -5.01 10.37
C TYR A 219 21.11 -4.37 11.12
N PHE A 220 21.84 -5.14 11.90
CA PHE A 220 22.96 -4.63 12.70
C PHE A 220 24.28 -4.50 11.92
N THR A 221 24.44 -5.23 10.80
CA THR A 221 25.66 -5.21 9.99
C THR A 221 25.51 -4.40 8.70
N TYR A 222 24.32 -3.88 8.41
CA TYR A 222 24.12 -3.06 7.23
C TYR A 222 24.70 -1.67 7.47
N GLU A 223 25.67 -1.31 6.64
CA GLU A 223 26.27 0.02 6.60
C GLU A 223 25.83 0.73 5.31
N GLU A 224 25.39 1.96 5.45
CA GLU A 224 25.06 2.81 4.31
C GLU A 224 26.34 3.37 3.72
N ARG A 225 26.42 3.41 2.40
CA ARG A 225 27.50 4.15 1.73
C ARG A 225 27.31 5.65 1.97
N GLU A 226 28.36 6.32 2.40
CA GLU A 226 28.34 7.76 2.58
C GLU A 226 28.21 8.47 1.22
N ASN A 227 27.10 9.13 1.02
CA ASN A 227 26.80 10.01 -0.12
C ASN A 227 25.70 11.00 0.31
N PRO A 228 26.04 11.95 1.21
CA PRO A 228 25.03 12.77 1.87
C PRO A 228 24.50 13.87 0.95
N SER A 229 23.18 14.07 0.99
CA SER A 229 22.46 15.21 0.42
C SER A 229 21.55 15.80 1.47
N HIS A 230 21.60 17.12 1.67
CA HIS A 230 20.77 17.81 2.65
C HIS A 230 19.37 18.07 2.09
N MET A 231 18.35 17.64 2.82
CA MET A 231 16.95 17.76 2.42
C MET A 231 16.10 18.37 3.52
N VAL A 232 15.05 19.08 3.10
CA VAL A 232 14.02 19.66 3.96
C VAL A 232 12.67 19.08 3.55
N VAL A 233 11.90 18.55 4.51
CA VAL A 233 10.50 18.14 4.30
C VAL A 233 9.58 19.09 5.07
N VAL A 234 8.53 19.57 4.43
CA VAL A 234 7.64 20.60 4.97
C VAL A 234 6.27 20.02 5.29
N GLN A 235 5.72 20.37 6.45
CA GLN A 235 4.38 20.03 6.89
C GLN A 235 3.62 21.34 7.18
N PRO A 236 2.88 21.91 6.20
CA PRO A 236 2.22 23.19 6.37
C PRO A 236 0.98 23.13 7.29
N ASN A 237 0.45 21.95 7.52
CA ASN A 237 -0.72 21.69 8.35
C ASN A 237 -1.97 22.45 7.92
N ILE A 238 -2.26 22.45 6.63
CA ILE A 238 -3.48 23.04 6.07
C ILE A 238 -4.59 21.98 6.14
N ASP A 239 -5.71 22.31 6.82
CA ASP A 239 -6.86 21.42 6.88
C ASP A 239 -7.37 21.12 5.45
N PRO A 240 -7.39 19.85 5.00
CA PRO A 240 -7.79 19.50 3.63
C PRO A 240 -9.24 19.87 3.31
N TYR A 241 -10.11 19.96 4.32
CA TYR A 241 -11.52 20.37 4.16
C TYR A 241 -11.71 21.88 4.14
N ALA A 242 -10.75 22.63 4.66
CA ALA A 242 -10.77 24.11 4.72
C ALA A 242 -9.72 24.77 3.83
N LYS A 243 -9.03 24.02 2.98
CA LYS A 243 -7.93 24.50 2.14
C LYS A 243 -8.27 25.77 1.34
N TRP A 244 -9.48 25.81 0.79
CA TRP A 244 -9.94 26.93 -0.04
C TRP A 244 -10.41 28.16 0.73
N SER A 245 -10.46 28.09 2.08
CA SER A 245 -10.74 29.25 2.92
C SER A 245 -9.51 30.14 3.16
N MET A 246 -8.31 29.63 2.88
CA MET A 246 -7.05 30.37 2.99
C MET A 246 -6.67 30.95 1.61
N PRO A 247 -6.22 32.23 1.52
CA PRO A 247 -5.71 32.79 0.29
C PRO A 247 -4.58 31.93 -0.31
N ILE A 248 -4.59 31.79 -1.63
CA ILE A 248 -3.66 30.93 -2.37
C ILE A 248 -2.21 31.34 -2.12
N GLU A 249 -1.93 32.63 -2.19
CA GLU A 249 -0.61 33.21 -2.03
C GLU A 249 -0.03 32.91 -0.64
N GLN A 250 -0.85 33.02 0.41
CA GLN A 250 -0.44 32.72 1.79
C GLN A 250 -0.04 31.24 1.99
N GLN A 251 -0.63 30.32 1.22
CA GLN A 251 -0.26 28.91 1.33
C GLN A 251 1.17 28.67 0.85
N VAL A 252 1.57 29.26 -0.27
CA VAL A 252 2.95 29.15 -0.81
C VAL A 252 3.95 29.92 0.05
N GLU A 253 3.60 31.13 0.51
CA GLU A 253 4.44 31.88 1.45
C GLU A 253 4.73 31.10 2.73
N ASN A 254 3.71 30.42 3.28
CA ASN A 254 3.89 29.56 4.46
C ASN A 254 4.82 28.37 4.18
N LEU A 255 4.72 27.74 3.01
CA LEU A 255 5.63 26.66 2.60
C LEU A 255 7.08 27.16 2.49
N ILE A 256 7.29 28.33 1.86
CA ILE A 256 8.59 28.97 1.75
C ILE A 256 9.16 29.34 3.13
N ARG A 257 8.35 29.95 4.00
CA ARG A 257 8.75 30.31 5.36
C ARG A 257 9.22 29.08 6.15
N LEU A 258 8.41 28.02 6.17
CA LEU A 258 8.76 26.76 6.86
C LEU A 258 10.00 26.11 6.25
N SER A 259 10.17 26.17 4.92
CA SER A 259 11.37 25.67 4.24
C SER A 259 12.62 26.41 4.75
N LYS A 260 12.56 27.74 4.83
CA LYS A 260 13.68 28.60 5.28
C LYS A 260 14.08 28.34 6.73
N GLU A 261 13.15 27.93 7.61
CA GLU A 261 13.44 27.64 9.03
C GLU A 261 14.43 26.45 9.21
N GLN A 262 14.50 25.52 8.25
CA GLN A 262 15.34 24.32 8.30
C GLN A 262 16.40 24.27 7.19
N ALA A 263 16.40 25.24 6.28
CA ALA A 263 17.29 25.28 5.15
C ALA A 263 18.75 25.55 5.56
N GLN A 264 19.67 25.01 4.81
CA GLN A 264 21.10 25.28 4.84
C GLN A 264 21.57 25.74 3.44
N PRO A 265 22.70 26.44 3.31
CA PRO A 265 23.19 26.87 2.00
C PRO A 265 23.38 25.75 0.97
N ASN A 266 23.60 24.51 1.45
CA ASN A 266 23.77 23.30 0.66
C ASN A 266 22.51 22.44 0.58
N THR A 267 21.32 22.97 0.92
CA THR A 267 20.05 22.23 0.75
C THR A 267 19.79 21.99 -0.73
N GLU A 268 19.63 20.73 -1.11
CA GLU A 268 19.37 20.33 -2.50
C GLU A 268 17.90 20.09 -2.79
N PHE A 269 17.11 19.59 -1.82
CA PHE A 269 15.69 19.35 -2.04
C PHE A 269 14.84 19.93 -0.91
N PHE A 270 13.80 20.65 -1.31
CA PHE A 270 12.67 21.06 -0.48
C PHE A 270 11.44 20.23 -0.91
N LEU A 271 10.98 19.32 -0.07
CA LEU A 271 9.81 18.49 -0.35
C LEU A 271 8.58 19.13 0.27
N TRP A 272 7.62 19.46 -0.57
CA TRP A 272 6.31 19.94 -0.18
C TRP A 272 5.25 18.85 -0.40
N PRO A 273 4.18 18.81 0.40
CA PRO A 273 3.26 17.67 0.37
C PRO A 273 2.38 17.62 -0.88
N GLU A 274 1.50 16.61 -0.93
CA GLU A 274 0.52 16.40 -2.00
C GLU A 274 -0.39 17.62 -2.16
N SER A 275 -0.60 18.07 -3.41
CA SER A 275 -1.40 19.24 -3.77
C SER A 275 -1.03 20.51 -3.00
N ALA A 276 0.28 20.71 -2.70
CA ALA A 276 0.74 21.81 -1.87
C ALA A 276 0.77 23.14 -2.61
N ILE A 277 1.08 23.13 -3.92
CA ILE A 277 0.95 24.33 -4.75
C ILE A 277 -0.53 24.48 -5.12
N PRO A 278 -1.22 25.47 -4.53
CA PRO A 278 -2.64 25.64 -4.76
C PRO A 278 -2.90 26.37 -6.07
N GLU A 279 -3.97 26.01 -6.76
CA GLU A 279 -4.50 26.71 -7.91
C GLU A 279 -6.02 26.56 -7.95
N ARG A 280 -6.70 27.50 -8.57
CA ARG A 280 -8.15 27.39 -8.78
C ARG A 280 -8.45 26.27 -9.78
N PRO A 281 -9.58 25.56 -9.61
CA PRO A 281 -9.99 24.56 -10.57
C PRO A 281 -10.07 25.14 -12.00
N PRO A 282 -9.64 24.40 -13.01
CA PRO A 282 -9.29 22.97 -13.00
C PRO A 282 -7.86 22.62 -12.59
N GLY A 283 -6.98 23.58 -12.29
CA GLY A 283 -5.60 23.36 -11.91
C GLY A 283 -4.61 24.18 -12.75
N VAL A 284 -3.33 24.02 -12.47
CA VAL A 284 -2.25 24.75 -13.19
C VAL A 284 -2.08 24.18 -14.60
N ASN A 285 -2.18 25.02 -15.62
CA ASN A 285 -1.81 24.63 -16.97
C ASN A 285 -0.29 24.37 -17.05
N GLU A 286 0.11 23.14 -17.36
CA GLU A 286 1.52 22.75 -17.36
C GLU A 286 2.35 23.52 -18.40
N GLU A 287 1.77 23.84 -19.55
CA GLU A 287 2.45 24.59 -20.61
C GLU A 287 2.71 26.05 -20.21
N GLU A 288 1.87 26.62 -19.36
CA GLU A 288 1.91 28.03 -18.94
C GLU A 288 2.48 28.23 -17.53
N ILE A 289 2.94 27.18 -16.86
CA ILE A 289 3.38 27.23 -15.45
C ILE A 289 4.40 28.32 -15.18
N ARG A 290 5.26 28.65 -16.15
CA ARG A 290 6.30 29.66 -15.99
C ARG A 290 5.77 31.09 -15.82
N GLY A 291 4.52 31.34 -16.22
CA GLY A 291 3.79 32.59 -15.98
C GLY A 291 2.99 32.61 -14.68
N ASN A 292 2.92 31.48 -13.95
CA ASN A 292 2.18 31.40 -12.72
C ASN A 292 2.89 32.09 -11.56
N GLU A 293 2.18 32.86 -10.76
CA GLU A 293 2.77 33.63 -9.64
C GLU A 293 3.41 32.74 -8.58
N ASN A 294 2.81 31.58 -8.29
CA ASN A 294 3.38 30.62 -7.34
C ASN A 294 4.72 30.07 -7.85
N TYR A 295 4.84 29.80 -9.15
CA TYR A 295 6.09 29.39 -9.77
C TYR A 295 7.15 30.48 -9.63
N LEU A 296 6.82 31.76 -9.93
CA LEU A 296 7.75 32.89 -9.81
C LEU A 296 8.21 33.08 -8.36
N ASN A 297 7.33 32.95 -7.38
CA ASN A 297 7.67 33.01 -5.95
C ASN A 297 8.63 31.88 -5.55
N ILE A 298 8.43 30.66 -6.08
CA ILE A 298 9.32 29.51 -5.85
C ILE A 298 10.69 29.78 -6.49
N GLN A 299 10.73 30.30 -7.72
CA GLN A 299 11.99 30.68 -8.38
C GLN A 299 12.75 31.74 -7.56
N HIS A 300 12.06 32.77 -7.06
CA HIS A 300 12.67 33.77 -6.19
C HIS A 300 13.24 33.17 -4.90
N PHE A 301 12.52 32.24 -4.28
CA PHE A 301 13.00 31.53 -3.11
C PHE A 301 14.26 30.70 -3.40
N LEU A 302 14.30 30.00 -4.53
CA LEU A 302 15.41 29.13 -4.92
C LEU A 302 16.69 29.90 -5.29
N ASN A 303 16.61 31.20 -5.58
CA ASN A 303 17.81 32.04 -5.84
C ASN A 303 18.81 32.03 -4.67
N ASP A 304 18.34 31.77 -3.44
CA ASP A 304 19.17 31.66 -2.25
C ASP A 304 19.93 30.30 -2.15
N TYR A 305 19.61 29.32 -3.01
CA TYR A 305 20.13 27.96 -2.93
C TYR A 305 20.64 27.47 -4.29
N LYS A 306 21.96 27.42 -4.46
CA LYS A 306 22.62 27.14 -5.76
C LYS A 306 22.13 25.85 -6.45
N ASN A 307 21.91 24.77 -5.69
CA ASN A 307 21.46 23.49 -6.20
C ASN A 307 20.04 23.17 -5.68
N GLY A 308 19.31 24.20 -5.24
CA GLY A 308 18.00 24.02 -4.63
C GLY A 308 16.94 23.56 -5.64
N ASN A 309 16.14 22.57 -5.22
CA ASN A 309 15.02 22.05 -5.97
C ASN A 309 13.78 21.99 -5.08
N VAL A 310 12.64 22.47 -5.53
CA VAL A 310 11.34 22.23 -4.89
C VAL A 310 10.66 21.05 -5.59
N LEU A 311 10.51 19.95 -4.87
CA LEU A 311 9.68 18.82 -5.27
C LEU A 311 8.35 18.91 -4.52
N SER A 312 7.26 19.17 -5.23
CA SER A 312 5.96 19.46 -4.66
C SER A 312 4.84 18.65 -5.30
N GLY A 313 3.80 18.32 -4.54
CA GLY A 313 2.51 17.95 -5.11
C GLY A 313 1.80 19.19 -5.68
N ILE A 314 1.12 19.00 -6.78
CA ILE A 314 0.36 20.03 -7.50
C ILE A 314 -0.88 19.43 -8.14
N GLU A 315 -1.92 20.21 -8.30
CA GLU A 315 -3.03 19.86 -9.20
C GLU A 315 -2.80 20.55 -10.52
N SER A 316 -2.57 19.78 -11.59
CA SER A 316 -2.22 20.28 -12.91
C SER A 316 -3.25 19.88 -13.97
N MET A 317 -3.19 20.54 -15.12
CA MET A 317 -3.99 20.21 -16.29
C MET A 317 -3.18 20.27 -17.58
N LEU A 318 -3.58 19.41 -18.52
CA LEU A 318 -3.18 19.49 -19.93
C LEU A 318 -4.42 19.79 -20.79
N ILE A 319 -4.22 20.63 -21.81
CA ILE A 319 -5.29 21.05 -22.73
C ILE A 319 -5.07 20.41 -24.10
N TYR A 320 -6.15 19.90 -24.69
CA TYR A 320 -6.16 19.18 -25.97
C TYR A 320 -7.11 19.83 -26.96
N ASP A 321 -6.78 19.76 -28.23
CA ASP A 321 -7.66 20.22 -29.33
C ASP A 321 -8.77 19.19 -29.63
N SER A 322 -8.61 17.94 -29.21
CA SER A 322 -9.58 16.87 -29.41
C SER A 322 -9.68 15.95 -28.18
N LEU A 323 -10.64 15.04 -28.15
CA LEU A 323 -10.79 14.03 -27.09
C LEU A 323 -9.69 12.98 -27.21
N GLU A 324 -8.59 13.16 -26.45
CA GLU A 324 -7.40 12.27 -26.50
C GLU A 324 -7.44 11.14 -25.47
N THR A 325 -8.09 11.36 -24.34
CA THR A 325 -8.13 10.38 -23.24
C THR A 325 -9.57 10.11 -22.78
N SER A 326 -9.75 8.99 -22.09
CA SER A 326 -11.07 8.63 -21.53
C SER A 326 -11.46 9.47 -20.29
N SER A 327 -10.52 10.18 -19.69
CA SER A 327 -10.70 11.08 -18.53
C SER A 327 -10.88 12.54 -18.95
N ALA A 328 -10.57 12.88 -20.21
CA ALA A 328 -10.65 14.24 -20.70
C ALA A 328 -12.08 14.78 -20.66
N ARG A 329 -12.20 16.02 -20.24
CA ARG A 329 -13.41 16.80 -20.10
C ARG A 329 -13.46 17.89 -21.17
N LYS A 330 -14.64 18.20 -21.66
CA LYS A 330 -14.80 19.32 -22.60
C LYS A 330 -14.97 20.62 -21.81
N PHE A 331 -14.27 21.68 -22.24
CA PHE A 331 -14.55 23.03 -21.75
C PHE A 331 -15.96 23.47 -22.14
N VAL A 332 -16.59 24.30 -21.31
CA VAL A 332 -17.95 24.78 -21.55
C VAL A 332 -17.96 25.86 -22.65
N ASP A 333 -16.96 26.75 -22.63
CA ASP A 333 -16.96 27.98 -23.42
C ASP A 333 -16.10 27.91 -24.68
N ILE A 334 -15.24 26.89 -24.82
CA ILE A 334 -14.33 26.72 -25.96
C ILE A 334 -14.36 25.27 -26.46
N ASP A 335 -14.10 25.07 -27.75
CA ASP A 335 -14.07 23.74 -28.36
C ASP A 335 -12.72 23.05 -28.14
N LYS A 336 -12.37 22.88 -26.86
CA LYS A 336 -11.16 22.17 -26.39
C LYS A 336 -11.50 21.21 -25.27
N TYR A 337 -10.59 20.30 -25.02
CA TYR A 337 -10.68 19.28 -23.96
C TYR A 337 -9.52 19.46 -22.96
N TYR A 338 -9.69 18.96 -21.76
CA TYR A 338 -8.63 18.98 -20.74
C TYR A 338 -8.69 17.79 -19.82
N ASP A 339 -7.54 17.31 -19.40
CA ASP A 339 -7.39 16.42 -18.26
C ASP A 339 -6.88 17.17 -17.03
N VAL A 340 -7.34 16.76 -15.86
CA VAL A 340 -6.83 17.20 -14.56
C VAL A 340 -6.03 16.09 -13.95
N PHE A 341 -4.89 16.40 -13.37
CA PHE A 341 -4.00 15.42 -12.74
C PHE A 341 -3.72 15.76 -11.28
N ASN A 342 -3.74 14.74 -10.43
CA ASN A 342 -2.99 14.77 -9.19
C ASN A 342 -1.53 14.52 -9.57
N ALA A 343 -0.68 15.50 -9.45
CA ALA A 343 0.66 15.49 -10.01
C ALA A 343 1.74 15.84 -8.98
N ALA A 344 2.97 15.49 -9.28
CA ALA A 344 4.15 16.06 -8.66
C ALA A 344 4.89 16.94 -9.68
N VAL A 345 5.58 17.97 -9.20
CA VAL A 345 6.39 18.88 -10.01
C VAL A 345 7.76 19.05 -9.37
N LEU A 346 8.80 19.10 -10.20
CA LEU A 346 10.13 19.53 -9.78
C LEU A 346 10.41 20.89 -10.43
N ILE A 347 10.72 21.87 -9.59
CA ILE A 347 11.12 23.24 -9.96
C ILE A 347 12.51 23.46 -9.39
N ASP A 348 13.45 23.85 -10.24
CA ASP A 348 14.83 24.21 -9.90
C ASP A 348 15.13 25.65 -10.32
N ASN A 349 16.39 26.09 -10.24
CA ASN A 349 16.81 27.41 -10.62
C ASN A 349 16.85 27.66 -12.14
N SER A 350 16.62 26.62 -12.95
CA SER A 350 16.53 26.73 -14.40
C SER A 350 15.09 26.97 -14.87
N SER A 351 14.94 27.16 -16.18
CA SER A 351 13.60 27.21 -16.77
C SER A 351 12.97 25.83 -16.98
N LYS A 352 13.66 24.74 -16.63
CA LYS A 352 13.16 23.38 -16.76
C LYS A 352 12.18 23.08 -15.65
N VAL A 353 11.01 22.57 -16.01
CA VAL A 353 10.01 22.05 -15.07
C VAL A 353 9.71 20.61 -15.45
N GLN A 354 9.70 19.72 -14.48
CA GLN A 354 9.38 18.31 -14.69
C GLN A 354 8.07 17.98 -13.99
N PHE A 355 7.16 17.31 -14.68
CA PHE A 355 5.88 16.82 -14.14
C PHE A 355 5.84 15.31 -14.11
N TYR A 356 5.16 14.79 -13.11
CA TYR A 356 4.78 13.40 -12.98
C TYR A 356 3.31 13.31 -12.59
N HIS A 357 2.50 12.58 -13.37
CA HIS A 357 1.08 12.39 -13.10
C HIS A 357 0.87 11.07 -12.34
N LYS A 358 0.15 11.15 -11.23
CA LYS A 358 -0.14 10.01 -10.36
C LYS A 358 -0.71 8.83 -11.17
N SER A 359 -0.09 7.66 -11.06
CA SER A 359 -0.48 6.45 -11.78
C SER A 359 -1.44 5.55 -11.00
N LYS A 360 -1.29 5.49 -9.66
CA LYS A 360 -2.10 4.67 -8.77
C LYS A 360 -3.15 5.53 -8.09
N LEU A 361 -4.24 5.77 -8.80
CA LEU A 361 -5.36 6.57 -8.32
C LEU A 361 -6.16 5.82 -7.25
N VAL A 362 -6.70 6.56 -6.28
CA VAL A 362 -7.56 5.99 -5.23
C VAL A 362 -8.94 5.65 -5.80
N PRO A 363 -9.35 4.37 -5.78
CA PRO A 363 -10.64 3.95 -6.31
C PRO A 363 -11.81 4.64 -5.61
N GLY A 364 -12.74 5.17 -6.39
CA GLY A 364 -13.95 5.85 -5.89
C GLY A 364 -13.74 7.31 -5.48
N VAL A 365 -12.49 7.78 -5.34
CA VAL A 365 -12.16 9.17 -4.99
C VAL A 365 -11.52 9.88 -6.18
N GLU A 366 -10.42 9.35 -6.69
CA GLU A 366 -9.65 9.90 -7.81
C GLU A 366 -9.96 9.20 -9.13
N GLN A 367 -10.47 7.98 -9.07
CA GLN A 367 -10.83 7.18 -10.23
C GLN A 367 -12.23 6.60 -10.04
N THR A 368 -13.09 6.69 -11.07
CA THR A 368 -14.36 5.96 -11.14
C THR A 368 -14.09 4.52 -11.56
N PRO A 369 -14.21 3.53 -10.66
CA PRO A 369 -13.96 2.14 -11.02
C PRO A 369 -14.99 1.66 -12.05
N PHE A 370 -14.56 0.81 -12.99
CA PHE A 370 -15.43 0.24 -14.03
C PHE A 370 -16.21 1.28 -14.85
N ALA A 371 -15.57 2.43 -15.14
CA ALA A 371 -16.17 3.53 -15.89
C ALA A 371 -16.70 3.10 -17.29
N SER A 372 -16.15 2.02 -17.86
CA SER A 372 -16.64 1.38 -19.09
C SER A 372 -18.02 0.73 -18.93
N LEU A 373 -18.45 0.38 -17.72
CA LEU A 373 -19.75 -0.21 -17.43
C LEU A 373 -20.78 0.87 -17.13
N SER A 374 -21.46 1.35 -18.15
CA SER A 374 -22.36 2.52 -18.08
C SER A 374 -23.46 2.39 -17.01
N PHE A 375 -23.92 1.18 -16.69
CA PHE A 375 -24.93 0.94 -15.66
C PHE A 375 -24.43 1.18 -14.23
N LEU A 376 -23.09 1.21 -13.99
CA LEU A 376 -22.50 1.53 -12.71
C LEU A 376 -22.25 3.04 -12.51
N LYS A 377 -22.22 3.84 -13.56
CA LYS A 377 -21.99 5.29 -13.48
C LYS A 377 -22.93 6.01 -12.50
N PRO A 378 -24.26 5.75 -12.48
CA PRO A 378 -25.15 6.40 -11.52
C PRO A 378 -24.83 6.05 -10.06
N LEU A 379 -24.35 4.81 -9.83
CA LEU A 379 -23.96 4.36 -8.49
C LEU A 379 -22.74 5.16 -7.99
N PHE A 380 -21.71 5.30 -8.81
CA PHE A 380 -20.50 6.03 -8.43
C PHE A 380 -20.73 7.55 -8.37
N ALA A 381 -21.56 8.11 -9.25
CA ALA A 381 -21.95 9.51 -9.19
C ALA A 381 -22.73 9.84 -7.89
N ALA A 382 -23.58 8.93 -7.43
CA ALA A 382 -24.28 9.07 -6.16
C ALA A 382 -23.34 9.02 -4.93
N PHE A 383 -22.14 8.47 -5.10
CA PHE A 383 -21.13 8.37 -4.04
C PHE A 383 -20.23 9.61 -3.92
N GLY A 384 -20.55 10.71 -4.62
CA GLY A 384 -19.85 11.99 -4.49
C GLY A 384 -18.39 11.97 -4.97
N GLY A 385 -18.03 10.96 -5.76
CA GLY A 385 -16.78 10.99 -6.52
C GLY A 385 -16.71 12.26 -7.36
N SER A 386 -15.52 12.80 -7.57
CA SER A 386 -15.30 13.96 -8.45
C SER A 386 -16.08 13.76 -9.75
N THR A 387 -16.54 14.84 -10.36
CA THR A 387 -17.30 14.85 -11.63
C THR A 387 -16.46 14.30 -12.82
N GLY A 388 -15.69 13.24 -12.62
CA GLY A 388 -14.82 12.56 -13.57
C GLY A 388 -13.58 11.98 -12.88
N SER A 389 -12.89 11.04 -13.52
CA SER A 389 -11.59 10.55 -13.09
C SER A 389 -10.51 11.60 -13.34
N TYR A 390 -9.47 11.62 -12.50
CA TYR A 390 -8.20 12.27 -12.87
C TYR A 390 -7.58 11.56 -14.07
N GLY A 391 -6.83 12.30 -14.87
CA GLY A 391 -5.87 11.74 -15.80
C GLY A 391 -4.75 11.01 -15.04
N ARG A 392 -4.06 10.10 -15.71
CA ARG A 392 -2.96 9.32 -15.12
C ARG A 392 -1.90 9.00 -16.17
N GLN A 393 -0.66 8.77 -15.74
CA GLN A 393 0.33 8.16 -16.60
C GLN A 393 0.52 6.68 -16.26
N ASP A 394 1.00 5.89 -17.24
CA ASP A 394 1.09 4.43 -17.08
C ASP A 394 2.33 3.98 -16.31
N LYS A 395 3.42 4.74 -16.40
CA LYS A 395 4.74 4.37 -15.87
C LYS A 395 5.29 5.44 -14.95
N PRO A 396 6.08 5.06 -13.94
CA PRO A 396 6.78 6.02 -13.11
C PRO A 396 7.81 6.82 -13.91
N SER A 397 8.05 8.08 -13.53
CA SER A 397 9.08 8.94 -14.10
C SER A 397 9.94 9.52 -12.97
N VAL A 398 11.25 9.35 -13.08
CA VAL A 398 12.21 9.92 -12.12
C VAL A 398 12.41 11.39 -12.42
N PHE A 399 12.44 12.21 -11.38
CA PHE A 399 12.88 13.59 -11.49
C PHE A 399 14.40 13.68 -11.31
N TYR A 400 15.06 14.41 -12.17
CA TYR A 400 16.49 14.65 -12.09
C TYR A 400 16.77 16.13 -11.83
N ALA A 401 17.42 16.40 -10.69
CA ALA A 401 18.01 17.70 -10.40
C ALA A 401 19.14 18.01 -11.38
N GLU A 402 19.53 19.28 -11.50
CA GLU A 402 20.70 19.68 -12.32
C GLU A 402 22.02 19.06 -11.80
N SER A 403 22.10 18.77 -10.49
CA SER A 403 23.21 18.03 -9.87
C SER A 403 23.30 16.56 -10.30
N GLY A 404 22.29 16.04 -11.05
CA GLY A 404 22.20 14.65 -11.47
C GLY A 404 21.53 13.73 -10.45
N ILE A 405 21.08 14.23 -9.29
CA ILE A 405 20.39 13.44 -8.28
C ILE A 405 18.99 13.05 -8.77
N GLY A 406 18.73 11.75 -8.80
CA GLY A 406 17.44 11.18 -9.16
C GLY A 406 16.51 11.04 -7.95
N ALA A 407 15.31 11.63 -8.01
CA ALA A 407 14.26 11.53 -7.02
C ALA A 407 13.09 10.70 -7.56
N ALA A 408 12.54 9.78 -6.75
CA ALA A 408 11.29 9.09 -7.06
C ALA A 408 10.11 9.88 -6.49
N PRO A 409 9.33 10.62 -7.28
CA PRO A 409 8.18 11.41 -6.80
C PRO A 409 6.96 10.49 -6.59
N VAL A 410 6.88 9.89 -5.40
CA VAL A 410 5.82 8.95 -5.05
C VAL A 410 4.66 9.70 -4.39
N ILE A 411 3.49 9.71 -5.04
CA ILE A 411 2.34 10.47 -4.56
C ILE A 411 1.45 9.57 -3.69
N CYS A 412 1.45 9.84 -2.36
CA CYS A 412 0.49 9.32 -1.39
C CYS A 412 0.32 7.79 -1.48
N TYR A 413 -0.84 7.36 -1.95
CA TYR A 413 -1.27 5.97 -2.09
C TYR A 413 -0.32 5.08 -2.90
N GLU A 414 0.44 5.64 -3.86
CA GLU A 414 1.42 4.90 -4.66
C GLU A 414 2.51 4.23 -3.83
N SER A 415 2.84 4.79 -2.65
CA SER A 415 3.86 4.25 -1.74
C SER A 415 3.55 2.84 -1.22
N ILE A 416 2.31 2.36 -1.37
CA ILE A 416 1.90 1.02 -0.94
C ILE A 416 2.36 -0.06 -1.92
N TRP A 417 2.56 0.27 -3.22
CA TRP A 417 3.01 -0.67 -4.25
C TRP A 417 4.52 -0.80 -4.29
N GLY A 418 5.07 -1.88 -3.70
CA GLY A 418 6.52 -2.13 -3.69
C GLY A 418 7.12 -2.19 -5.10
N ASN A 419 6.51 -2.96 -6.00
CA ASN A 419 7.00 -3.11 -7.37
C ASN A 419 6.91 -1.80 -8.18
N TYR A 420 5.91 -0.95 -7.90
CA TYR A 420 5.80 0.36 -8.53
C TYR A 420 6.91 1.31 -8.08
N VAL A 421 7.19 1.35 -6.77
CA VAL A 421 8.32 2.13 -6.23
C VAL A 421 9.65 1.59 -6.74
N ALA A 422 9.83 0.27 -6.81
CA ALA A 422 11.02 -0.35 -7.39
C ALA A 422 11.25 0.06 -8.86
N ALA A 423 10.19 0.35 -9.61
CA ALA A 423 10.33 0.78 -11.00
C ALA A 423 10.94 2.20 -11.15
N TYR A 424 10.76 3.10 -10.18
CA TYR A 424 11.52 4.37 -10.12
C TYR A 424 13.00 4.12 -9.87
N ILE A 425 13.31 3.19 -8.96
CA ILE A 425 14.70 2.88 -8.61
C ILE A 425 15.45 2.29 -9.80
N LYS A 426 14.79 1.41 -10.57
CA LYS A 426 15.34 0.90 -11.85
C LYS A 426 15.65 1.99 -12.87
N GLN A 427 14.96 3.12 -12.80
CA GLN A 427 15.18 4.27 -13.68
C GLN A 427 16.22 5.25 -13.10
N GLY A 428 16.89 4.92 -12.00
CA GLY A 428 17.97 5.73 -11.44
C GLY A 428 17.59 6.62 -10.27
N ALA A 429 16.42 6.45 -9.65
CA ALA A 429 16.11 7.19 -8.43
C ALA A 429 17.02 6.76 -7.28
N GLN A 430 17.66 7.74 -6.65
CA GLN A 430 18.64 7.56 -5.57
C GLN A 430 18.01 7.68 -4.18
N PHE A 431 16.83 8.29 -4.09
CA PHE A 431 15.99 8.34 -2.90
C PHE A 431 14.50 8.35 -3.28
N ILE A 432 13.64 8.11 -2.30
CA ILE A 432 12.19 8.08 -2.45
C ILE A 432 11.60 9.34 -1.81
N ALA A 433 10.97 10.20 -2.62
CA ALA A 433 10.26 11.39 -2.18
C ALA A 433 8.76 11.09 -2.08
N VAL A 434 8.24 10.87 -0.87
CA VAL A 434 6.81 10.65 -0.67
C VAL A 434 6.13 11.99 -0.38
N VAL A 435 5.21 12.40 -1.23
CA VAL A 435 4.34 13.57 -1.03
C VAL A 435 2.92 13.10 -0.76
N THR A 436 2.31 13.52 0.37
CA THR A 436 1.03 12.95 0.81
C THR A 436 0.18 13.92 1.61
N ASN A 437 -1.10 13.58 1.76
CA ASN A 437 -2.04 14.26 2.64
C ASN A 437 -2.85 13.24 3.45
N ASP A 438 -2.35 12.85 4.63
CA ASP A 438 -3.01 11.87 5.50
C ASP A 438 -4.17 12.47 6.32
N GLY A 439 -4.42 13.79 6.22
CA GLY A 439 -5.46 14.50 6.93
C GLY A 439 -6.88 13.98 6.67
N TRP A 440 -7.08 13.40 5.49
CA TRP A 440 -8.36 12.80 5.10
C TRP A 440 -8.86 11.71 6.05
N TRP A 441 -7.97 11.04 6.78
CA TRP A 441 -8.31 9.90 7.64
C TRP A 441 -8.57 10.31 9.09
N GLY A 442 -8.36 11.59 9.45
CA GLY A 442 -8.46 12.07 10.82
C GLY A 442 -7.39 11.46 11.74
N ASP A 443 -7.58 11.63 13.06
CA ASP A 443 -6.67 11.06 14.06
C ASP A 443 -6.94 9.56 14.27
N THR A 444 -6.57 8.75 13.28
CA THR A 444 -6.80 7.31 13.26
C THR A 444 -5.51 6.52 13.01
N SER A 445 -5.63 5.18 13.01
CA SER A 445 -4.51 4.29 12.67
C SER A 445 -3.99 4.45 11.23
N GLY A 446 -4.80 4.99 10.31
CA GLY A 446 -4.46 5.11 8.89
C GLY A 446 -3.15 5.85 8.64
N LYS A 447 -2.98 7.04 9.25
CA LYS A 447 -1.75 7.84 9.14
C LYS A 447 -0.50 7.09 9.62
N SER A 448 -0.64 6.36 10.72
CA SER A 448 0.46 5.59 11.28
C SER A 448 0.78 4.35 10.45
N GLN A 449 -0.24 3.66 9.91
CA GLN A 449 -0.04 2.53 8.99
C GLN A 449 0.67 2.99 7.72
N HIS A 450 0.27 4.11 7.15
CA HIS A 450 0.87 4.66 5.94
C HIS A 450 2.35 5.00 6.14
N LEU A 451 2.70 5.63 7.26
CA LEU A 451 4.11 5.86 7.63
C LEU A 451 4.88 4.55 7.78
N GLN A 452 4.29 3.54 8.45
CA GLN A 452 4.94 2.24 8.63
C GLN A 452 5.21 1.56 7.28
N TYR A 453 4.29 1.65 6.33
CA TYR A 453 4.48 1.04 5.00
C TYR A 453 5.58 1.71 4.18
N ALA A 454 5.83 3.00 4.38
CA ALA A 454 6.99 3.67 3.78
C ALA A 454 8.34 3.04 4.20
N LYS A 455 8.43 2.48 5.42
CA LYS A 455 9.61 1.75 5.90
C LYS A 455 9.90 0.50 5.08
N LEU A 456 8.85 -0.16 4.59
CA LEU A 456 9.00 -1.33 3.71
C LEU A 456 9.65 -0.94 2.38
N ARG A 457 9.27 0.21 1.83
CA ARG A 457 9.87 0.74 0.58
C ARG A 457 11.34 1.05 0.77
N ALA A 458 11.71 1.60 1.93
CA ALA A 458 13.11 1.84 2.26
C ALA A 458 13.93 0.55 2.27
N ILE A 459 13.44 -0.51 2.94
CA ILE A 459 14.13 -1.80 3.07
C ILE A 459 14.20 -2.53 1.72
N GLU A 460 13.07 -2.63 1.01
CA GLU A 460 12.98 -3.34 -0.28
C GLU A 460 13.97 -2.80 -1.30
N ASN A 461 14.17 -1.48 -1.30
CA ASN A 461 14.97 -0.80 -2.31
C ASN A 461 16.33 -0.29 -1.79
N ARG A 462 16.59 -0.39 -0.49
CA ARG A 462 17.76 0.24 0.17
C ARG A 462 17.89 1.71 -0.21
N ARG A 463 16.78 2.44 -0.03
CA ARG A 463 16.69 3.89 -0.29
C ARG A 463 16.18 4.62 0.94
N TRP A 464 16.74 5.80 1.18
CA TRP A 464 16.12 6.73 2.08
C TRP A 464 14.75 7.15 1.57
N VAL A 465 13.82 7.34 2.49
CA VAL A 465 12.53 7.95 2.22
C VAL A 465 12.47 9.30 2.90
N ALA A 466 12.37 10.36 2.11
CA ALA A 466 11.97 11.69 2.56
C ALA A 466 10.46 11.82 2.35
N ARG A 467 9.71 11.95 3.44
CA ARG A 467 8.24 11.99 3.43
C ARG A 467 7.75 13.35 3.87
N SER A 468 7.07 14.05 2.99
CA SER A 468 6.36 15.30 3.26
C SER A 468 4.86 15.06 3.30
N ALA A 469 4.22 15.34 4.43
CA ALA A 469 2.79 15.18 4.64
C ALA A 469 2.16 16.52 5.01
N ASN A 470 1.00 16.85 4.44
CA ASN A 470 0.35 18.12 4.74
C ASN A 470 -0.08 18.19 6.22
N THR A 471 -1.02 17.36 6.63
CA THR A 471 -1.51 17.25 8.02
C THR A 471 -1.14 15.94 8.67
N GLY A 472 -0.35 15.10 7.98
CA GLY A 472 0.06 13.77 8.36
C GLY A 472 1.25 13.73 9.31
N ILE A 473 2.11 12.75 9.09
CA ILE A 473 3.39 12.62 9.78
C ILE A 473 4.49 12.71 8.72
N SER A 474 5.17 13.84 8.66
CA SER A 474 6.38 13.99 7.86
C SER A 474 7.53 13.26 8.54
N ALA A 475 8.43 12.67 7.77
CA ALA A 475 9.50 11.86 8.35
C ALA A 475 10.67 11.64 7.39
N PHE A 476 11.83 11.35 7.95
CA PHE A 476 12.96 10.73 7.27
C PHE A 476 13.11 9.29 7.72
N ILE A 477 13.30 8.38 6.77
CA ILE A 477 13.44 6.94 7.02
C ILE A 477 14.70 6.46 6.31
N ASN A 478 15.62 5.85 7.06
CA ASN A 478 16.88 5.37 6.51
C ASN A 478 16.72 4.06 5.72
N GLN A 479 17.81 3.60 5.09
CA GLN A 479 17.83 2.40 4.24
C GLN A 479 17.51 1.10 5.00
N ARG A 480 17.58 1.10 6.34
CA ARG A 480 17.16 -0.03 7.20
C ARG A 480 15.70 0.04 7.62
N GLY A 481 15.00 1.13 7.29
CA GLY A 481 13.61 1.36 7.68
C GLY A 481 13.46 2.03 9.05
N ASP A 482 14.53 2.56 9.66
CA ASP A 482 14.44 3.33 10.89
C ASP A 482 13.95 4.74 10.59
N VAL A 483 13.00 5.22 11.37
CA VAL A 483 12.54 6.61 11.33
C VAL A 483 13.54 7.45 12.13
N THR A 484 14.39 8.22 11.44
CA THR A 484 15.43 9.05 12.07
C THR A 484 14.85 10.33 12.63
N LYS A 485 13.93 10.95 11.89
CA LYS A 485 13.16 12.14 12.30
C LYS A 485 11.70 11.99 11.90
N LYS A 486 10.78 12.50 12.71
CA LYS A 486 9.36 12.60 12.38
C LYS A 486 8.71 13.82 13.02
N SER A 487 7.71 14.37 12.34
CA SER A 487 6.88 15.46 12.86
C SER A 487 5.80 14.92 13.83
N THR A 488 5.19 15.87 14.54
CA THR A 488 3.96 15.61 15.27
C THR A 488 2.76 15.75 14.33
N TRP A 489 1.75 14.89 14.52
CA TRP A 489 0.48 14.97 13.82
C TRP A 489 -0.19 16.33 14.04
N TRP A 490 -0.80 16.90 13.00
CA TRP A 490 -1.58 18.13 13.02
C TRP A 490 -0.81 19.37 13.52
N THR A 491 0.46 19.51 13.14
CA THR A 491 1.34 20.63 13.54
C THR A 491 2.04 21.19 12.31
N ALA A 492 2.05 22.51 12.15
CA ALA A 492 2.85 23.16 11.12
C ALA A 492 4.33 23.13 11.51
N THR A 493 5.18 22.54 10.67
CA THR A 493 6.62 22.37 10.94
C THR A 493 7.39 22.01 9.67
N ALA A 494 8.70 22.08 9.73
CA ALA A 494 9.60 21.46 8.77
C ALA A 494 10.66 20.63 9.50
N LEU A 495 11.19 19.63 8.82
CA LEU A 495 12.29 18.79 9.29
C LEU A 495 13.40 18.80 8.25
N SER A 496 14.65 18.76 8.69
CA SER A 496 15.80 18.58 7.79
C SER A 496 16.65 17.39 8.18
N GLU A 497 17.27 16.77 7.19
CA GLU A 497 18.19 15.62 7.39
C GLU A 497 19.21 15.56 6.27
N ASN A 498 20.41 15.03 6.58
CA ASN A 498 21.36 14.56 5.58
C ASN A 498 21.05 13.09 5.27
N ILE A 499 20.54 12.81 4.10
CA ILE A 499 20.26 11.45 3.69
C ILE A 499 21.37 10.90 2.79
N ASN A 500 21.69 9.62 2.90
CA ASN A 500 22.65 8.98 2.01
C ASN A 500 21.97 8.50 0.73
N LEU A 501 22.34 9.09 -0.39
CA LEU A 501 21.89 8.67 -1.72
C LEU A 501 22.49 7.31 -2.06
N ASN A 502 21.69 6.43 -2.71
CA ASN A 502 22.14 5.09 -3.06
C ASN A 502 21.73 4.75 -4.51
N GLU A 503 22.60 4.05 -5.24
CA GLU A 503 22.37 3.61 -6.62
C GLU A 503 22.28 2.08 -6.75
N GLU A 504 22.64 1.34 -5.69
CA GLU A 504 22.63 -0.12 -5.71
C GLU A 504 21.23 -0.67 -5.97
N ILE A 505 21.14 -1.68 -6.80
CA ILE A 505 19.88 -2.35 -7.14
C ILE A 505 19.75 -3.61 -6.29
N THR A 506 18.76 -3.66 -5.39
CA THR A 506 18.46 -4.86 -4.61
C THR A 506 17.92 -5.98 -5.49
N PHE A 507 17.95 -7.22 -5.01
CA PHE A 507 17.36 -8.33 -5.73
C PHE A 507 15.85 -8.13 -5.95
N TYR A 508 15.13 -7.62 -4.93
CA TYR A 508 13.71 -7.29 -5.10
C TYR A 508 13.51 -6.18 -6.13
N THR A 509 14.30 -5.11 -6.09
CA THR A 509 14.23 -4.06 -7.10
C THR A 509 14.39 -4.64 -8.50
N ALA A 510 15.37 -5.53 -8.72
CA ALA A 510 15.62 -6.15 -10.01
C ALA A 510 14.47 -7.06 -10.49
N THR A 511 13.87 -7.85 -9.59
CA THR A 511 12.92 -8.93 -9.95
C THR A 511 11.45 -8.57 -9.73
N GLY A 512 11.17 -7.59 -8.86
CA GLY A 512 9.80 -7.20 -8.48
C GLY A 512 9.05 -8.28 -7.72
N ASP A 513 7.76 -8.38 -7.93
CA ASP A 513 6.82 -9.27 -7.21
C ASP A 513 6.86 -10.72 -7.73
N TYR A 514 8.05 -11.27 -7.99
CA TYR A 514 8.21 -12.61 -8.59
C TYR A 514 7.53 -13.74 -7.79
N LEU A 515 7.48 -13.63 -6.45
CA LEU A 515 6.79 -14.61 -5.61
C LEU A 515 5.28 -14.61 -5.83
N ALA A 516 4.71 -13.43 -6.10
CA ALA A 516 3.30 -13.32 -6.45
C ALA A 516 3.02 -13.94 -7.83
N TYR A 517 3.91 -13.76 -8.80
CA TYR A 517 3.76 -14.36 -10.13
C TYR A 517 3.82 -15.89 -10.07
N ILE A 518 4.81 -16.46 -9.35
CA ILE A 518 4.92 -17.90 -9.13
C ILE A 518 3.69 -18.46 -8.42
N SER A 519 3.23 -17.79 -7.36
CA SER A 519 2.06 -18.23 -6.60
C SER A 519 0.76 -18.13 -7.41
N SER A 520 0.60 -17.09 -8.23
CA SER A 520 -0.55 -16.94 -9.13
C SER A 520 -0.57 -18.00 -10.21
N PHE A 521 0.58 -18.37 -10.77
CA PHE A 521 0.69 -19.51 -11.68
C PHE A 521 0.31 -20.82 -10.99
N GLY A 522 0.80 -21.05 -9.76
CA GLY A 522 0.40 -22.17 -8.92
C GLY A 522 -1.12 -22.20 -8.67
N ALA A 523 -1.72 -21.05 -8.36
CA ALA A 523 -3.17 -20.93 -8.17
C ALA A 523 -3.95 -21.32 -9.43
N ALA A 524 -3.48 -20.90 -10.60
CA ALA A 524 -4.09 -21.29 -11.89
C ALA A 524 -4.04 -22.81 -12.10
N ILE A 525 -2.90 -23.46 -11.82
CA ILE A 525 -2.76 -24.93 -11.88
C ILE A 525 -3.78 -25.60 -10.94
N TYR A 526 -3.85 -25.18 -9.67
CA TYR A 526 -4.81 -25.74 -8.71
C TYR A 526 -6.27 -25.53 -9.13
N PHE A 527 -6.57 -24.40 -9.75
CA PHE A 527 -7.91 -24.10 -10.27
C PHE A 527 -8.29 -25.04 -11.43
N VAL A 528 -7.37 -25.29 -12.36
CA VAL A 528 -7.57 -26.26 -13.46
C VAL A 528 -7.77 -27.67 -12.91
N LEU A 529 -7.00 -28.09 -11.90
CA LEU A 529 -7.16 -29.39 -11.25
C LEU A 529 -8.56 -29.53 -10.60
N LEU A 530 -9.10 -28.45 -10.00
CA LEU A 530 -10.44 -28.45 -9.44
C LEU A 530 -11.52 -28.62 -10.53
N ILE A 531 -11.41 -27.90 -11.64
CA ILE A 531 -12.37 -27.99 -12.77
C ILE A 531 -12.31 -29.37 -13.43
N GLY A 532 -11.14 -29.91 -13.68
CA GLY A 532 -10.96 -31.22 -14.31
C GLY A 532 -11.56 -32.37 -13.51
N THR A 533 -11.49 -32.28 -12.18
CA THR A 533 -12.10 -33.29 -11.28
C THR A 533 -13.63 -33.18 -11.22
N ILE A 534 -14.20 -31.97 -11.31
CA ILE A 534 -15.66 -31.76 -11.36
C ILE A 534 -16.23 -32.42 -12.63
N LYS A 535 -15.61 -32.24 -13.78
CA LYS A 535 -16.03 -32.85 -15.06
C LYS A 535 -16.01 -34.40 -15.00
N ARG A 536 -15.02 -35.01 -14.35
CA ARG A 536 -14.91 -36.46 -14.20
C ARG A 536 -16.01 -37.04 -13.28
N THR A 537 -16.37 -36.32 -12.22
CA THR A 537 -17.42 -36.78 -11.27
C THR A 537 -18.81 -36.70 -11.93
N ASN A 538 -19.07 -35.62 -12.68
CA ASN A 538 -20.34 -35.46 -13.40
C ASN A 538 -20.50 -36.48 -14.55
N LYS A 539 -19.39 -36.83 -15.24
CA LYS A 539 -19.40 -37.83 -16.30
C LYS A 539 -19.69 -39.24 -15.75
N LYS A 540 -19.19 -39.59 -14.54
CA LYS A 540 -19.51 -40.83 -13.85
C LYS A 540 -20.97 -40.88 -13.33
N ALA A 541 -21.53 -39.72 -12.91
CA ALA A 541 -22.91 -39.65 -12.46
C ALA A 541 -23.93 -39.66 -13.63
N ALA A 542 -23.53 -39.30 -14.84
CA ALA A 542 -24.35 -39.35 -16.06
C ALA A 542 -24.29 -40.74 -16.76
N THR A 543 -23.44 -41.65 -16.30
CA THR A 543 -23.25 -42.99 -16.87
C THR A 543 -23.82 -44.10 -15.95
N ILE A 544 -24.43 -43.72 -14.84
CA ILE A 544 -25.24 -44.54 -13.93
C ILE A 544 -26.72 -44.12 -14.02
#